data_f1fd19624fc3949dda27a51ca46fdc56
#
_entry.id   f1fd19624fc3949dda27a51ca46fdc56
#
_cell.length_a   1.000
_cell.length_b   1.000
_cell.length_c   1.000
_cell.angle_alpha   90.00
_cell.angle_beta   90.00
_cell.angle_gamma   90.00
#
_symmetry.space_group_name_H-M   'P 1'
#
loop_
_entity.id
_entity.type
_entity.pdbx_description
1 polymer ?
#
loop_
_entity_poly.entity_id
_entity_poly.type
_entity_poly.pdbx_seq_one_letter_code
_entity_poly.pdbx_strand_id
1 'polypeptide(L)'
;MSHLDYEINKELGECYLFMGEYGKARDYYTKAAECDTSCSDPYLGLAAIAVHEGNYKDALTFYTKANQVSPGEKPLTGMGMIEIEQGNYAKAFEHFAATLSFNPGNMLAVNSLVQLGYVLNRLTDVLPYLEAALGPGDTEAVRYTLAACLMSTGRKDAARRHLEILLGENPANTGAKELYAQLAA
;
A
#
# COMPACT_ATOMS: atom_id res chain seq x y z
N MET A 1 23.99 -13.75 20.15
CA MET A 1 22.74 -14.36 20.59
C MET A 1 22.34 -15.42 19.56
N SER A 2 21.59 -16.44 19.94
CA SER A 2 21.24 -17.51 19.00
C SER A 2 20.04 -17.12 18.12
N HIS A 3 19.89 -17.77 16.97
CA HIS A 3 18.69 -17.61 16.14
C HIS A 3 17.40 -17.96 16.92
N LEU A 4 17.49 -18.89 17.85
CA LEU A 4 16.37 -19.22 18.75
C LEU A 4 15.97 -18.06 19.64
N ASP A 5 16.94 -17.28 20.17
CA ASP A 5 16.64 -16.09 21.00
C ASP A 5 15.90 -15.03 20.16
N TYR A 6 16.26 -14.86 18.89
CA TYR A 6 15.56 -13.98 17.96
C TYR A 6 14.10 -14.41 17.79
N GLU A 7 13.85 -15.67 17.41
CA GLU A 7 12.50 -16.16 17.15
C GLU A 7 11.61 -16.04 18.41
N ILE A 8 12.12 -16.45 19.57
CA ILE A 8 11.37 -16.34 20.84
C ILE A 8 10.99 -14.88 21.13
N ASN A 9 11.93 -13.95 21.01
CA ASN A 9 11.66 -12.54 21.29
C ASN A 9 10.69 -11.93 20.26
N LYS A 10 10.81 -12.27 18.97
CA LYS A 10 9.90 -11.83 17.92
C LYS A 10 8.46 -12.30 18.20
N GLU A 11 8.27 -13.59 18.46
CA GLU A 11 6.95 -14.16 18.73
C GLU A 11 6.32 -13.61 20.03
N LEU A 12 7.11 -13.40 21.07
CA LEU A 12 6.62 -12.73 22.26
C LEU A 12 6.23 -11.27 21.98
N GLY A 13 6.99 -10.57 21.16
CA GLY A 13 6.64 -9.23 20.70
C GLY A 13 5.31 -9.20 19.97
N GLU A 14 5.07 -10.14 19.06
CA GLU A 14 3.81 -10.29 18.32
C GLU A 14 2.64 -10.63 19.26
N CYS A 15 2.83 -11.57 20.18
CA CYS A 15 1.81 -11.93 21.16
C CYS A 15 1.39 -10.73 22.03
N TYR A 16 2.36 -10.00 22.59
CA TYR A 16 2.06 -8.83 23.42
C TYR A 16 1.47 -7.67 22.62
N LEU A 17 1.88 -7.49 21.36
CA LEU A 17 1.26 -6.51 20.46
C LEU A 17 -0.23 -6.84 20.23
N PHE A 18 -0.53 -8.10 19.95
CA PHE A 18 -1.91 -8.58 19.78
C PHE A 18 -2.76 -8.40 21.06
N MET A 19 -2.14 -8.57 22.22
CA MET A 19 -2.80 -8.37 23.53
C MET A 19 -2.98 -6.88 23.91
N GLY A 20 -2.42 -5.94 23.12
CA GLY A 20 -2.42 -4.50 23.41
C GLY A 20 -1.42 -4.09 24.50
N GLU A 21 -0.52 -4.97 24.89
CA GLU A 21 0.53 -4.75 25.91
C GLU A 21 1.78 -4.09 25.26
N TYR A 22 1.59 -2.87 24.71
CA TYR A 22 2.57 -2.20 23.85
C TYR A 22 3.96 -2.02 24.49
N GLY A 23 4.02 -1.80 25.82
CA GLY A 23 5.29 -1.70 26.54
C GLY A 23 6.11 -2.98 26.47
N LYS A 24 5.46 -4.13 26.78
CA LYS A 24 6.11 -5.44 26.70
C LYS A 24 6.46 -5.82 25.27
N ALA A 25 5.54 -5.56 24.32
CA ALA A 25 5.80 -5.80 22.91
C ALA A 25 7.06 -5.07 22.43
N ARG A 26 7.21 -3.81 22.82
CA ARG A 26 8.39 -2.99 22.50
C ARG A 26 9.67 -3.60 23.07
N ASP A 27 9.67 -4.02 24.33
CA ASP A 27 10.83 -4.64 24.98
C ASP A 27 11.27 -5.90 24.23
N TYR A 28 10.32 -6.74 23.83
CA TYR A 28 10.62 -7.98 23.13
C TYR A 28 11.06 -7.75 21.70
N TYR A 29 10.40 -6.84 20.94
CA TYR A 29 10.88 -6.49 19.59
C TYR A 29 12.27 -5.83 19.62
N THR A 30 12.58 -5.03 20.64
CA THR A 30 13.91 -4.45 20.81
C THR A 30 14.96 -5.55 21.03
N LYS A 31 14.69 -6.53 21.89
CA LYS A 31 15.56 -7.68 22.09
C LYS A 31 15.72 -8.51 20.81
N ALA A 32 14.64 -8.72 20.06
CA ALA A 32 14.70 -9.42 18.78
C ALA A 32 15.61 -8.67 17.78
N ALA A 33 15.46 -7.36 17.68
CA ALA A 33 16.29 -6.51 16.82
C ALA A 33 17.79 -6.50 17.24
N GLU A 34 18.08 -6.68 18.52
CA GLU A 34 19.46 -6.83 19.04
C GLU A 34 20.02 -8.24 18.76
N CYS A 35 19.16 -9.27 18.74
CA CYS A 35 19.58 -10.64 18.43
C CYS A 35 19.97 -10.79 16.96
N ASP A 36 19.20 -10.18 16.04
CA ASP A 36 19.44 -10.23 14.61
C ASP A 36 19.09 -8.91 13.93
N THR A 37 20.12 -8.12 13.62
CA THR A 37 19.96 -6.82 12.95
C THR A 37 19.64 -6.93 11.45
N SER A 38 19.71 -8.12 10.88
CA SER A 38 19.43 -8.39 9.45
C SER A 38 17.95 -8.73 9.19
N CYS A 39 17.13 -8.82 10.22
CA CYS A 39 15.70 -9.08 10.13
C CYS A 39 14.87 -7.78 10.24
N SER A 40 13.91 -7.62 9.36
CA SER A 40 13.03 -6.42 9.32
C SER A 40 11.84 -6.50 10.28
N ASP A 41 11.38 -7.71 10.64
CA ASP A 41 10.15 -7.92 11.40
C ASP A 41 10.09 -7.18 12.74
N PRO A 42 11.18 -7.15 13.56
CA PRO A 42 11.15 -6.39 14.81
C PRO A 42 10.94 -4.90 14.60
N TYR A 43 11.53 -4.34 13.54
CA TYR A 43 11.35 -2.93 13.21
C TYR A 43 9.94 -2.63 12.71
N LEU A 44 9.30 -3.56 11.97
CA LEU A 44 7.89 -3.44 11.59
C LEU A 44 6.99 -3.46 12.82
N GLY A 45 7.27 -4.33 13.80
CA GLY A 45 6.54 -4.36 15.07
C GLY A 45 6.69 -3.08 15.88
N LEU A 46 7.93 -2.55 16.01
CA LEU A 46 8.20 -1.27 16.67
C LEU A 46 7.51 -0.10 15.96
N ALA A 47 7.48 -0.12 14.62
CA ALA A 47 6.78 0.89 13.85
C ALA A 47 5.27 0.84 14.10
N ALA A 48 4.66 -0.34 14.13
CA ALA A 48 3.24 -0.52 14.43
C ALA A 48 2.86 0.01 15.81
N ILE A 49 3.69 -0.25 16.83
CA ILE A 49 3.51 0.29 18.17
C ILE A 49 3.58 1.83 18.15
N ALA A 50 4.57 2.40 17.47
CA ALA A 50 4.73 3.85 17.38
C ALA A 50 3.57 4.52 16.64
N VAL A 51 3.02 3.89 15.60
CA VAL A 51 1.79 4.34 14.91
C VAL A 51 0.61 4.36 15.89
N HIS A 52 0.42 3.27 16.64
CA HIS A 52 -0.67 3.19 17.62
C HIS A 52 -0.59 4.28 18.70
N GLU A 53 0.62 4.65 19.10
CA GLU A 53 0.87 5.72 20.08
C GLU A 53 0.80 7.14 19.47
N GLY A 54 0.56 7.26 18.16
CA GLY A 54 0.58 8.53 17.44
C GLY A 54 1.97 9.14 17.25
N ASN A 55 3.02 8.37 17.56
CA ASN A 55 4.40 8.82 17.39
C ASN A 55 4.89 8.56 15.97
N TYR A 56 4.38 9.33 15.02
CA TYR A 56 4.68 9.16 13.59
C TYR A 56 6.15 9.36 13.23
N LYS A 57 6.90 10.15 14.00
CA LYS A 57 8.33 10.36 13.78
C LYS A 57 9.13 9.08 14.03
N ASP A 58 8.88 8.41 15.14
CA ASP A 58 9.54 7.15 15.47
C ASP A 58 9.06 6.03 14.54
N ALA A 59 7.77 6.02 14.20
CA ALA A 59 7.21 5.06 13.24
C ALA A 59 7.91 5.15 11.88
N LEU A 60 8.09 6.34 11.32
CA LEU A 60 8.84 6.55 10.07
C LEU A 60 10.30 6.09 10.20
N THR A 61 10.93 6.33 11.36
CA THR A 61 12.29 5.87 11.61
C THR A 61 12.38 4.35 11.58
N PHE A 62 11.46 3.66 12.24
CA PHE A 62 11.42 2.20 12.27
C PHE A 62 11.06 1.60 10.90
N TYR A 63 10.06 2.14 10.19
CA TYR A 63 9.76 1.68 8.82
C TYR A 63 10.92 1.90 7.87
N THR A 64 11.63 3.04 7.98
CA THR A 64 12.83 3.30 7.16
C THR A 64 13.89 2.25 7.45
N LYS A 65 14.12 1.90 8.73
CA LYS A 65 15.08 0.87 9.10
C LYS A 65 14.66 -0.51 8.61
N ALA A 66 13.38 -0.86 8.74
CA ALA A 66 12.83 -2.10 8.18
C ALA A 66 13.08 -2.19 6.67
N ASN A 67 12.83 -1.09 5.94
CA ASN A 67 13.03 -1.04 4.49
C ASN A 67 14.51 -1.08 4.07
N GLN A 68 15.42 -0.55 4.90
CA GLN A 68 16.87 -0.66 4.66
C GLN A 68 17.37 -2.09 4.84
N VAL A 69 16.82 -2.81 5.83
CA VAL A 69 17.18 -4.20 6.12
C VAL A 69 16.58 -5.14 5.07
N SER A 70 15.30 -4.99 4.78
CA SER A 70 14.58 -5.79 3.79
C SER A 70 13.60 -4.91 3.02
N PRO A 71 14.01 -4.39 1.86
CA PRO A 71 13.12 -3.61 1.01
C PRO A 71 11.87 -4.39 0.62
N GLY A 72 10.68 -3.77 0.73
CA GLY A 72 9.45 -4.46 0.41
C GLY A 72 8.19 -3.63 0.62
N GLU A 73 7.05 -4.23 0.32
CA GLU A 73 5.76 -3.55 0.34
C GLU A 73 5.34 -3.08 1.75
N LYS A 74 5.59 -3.88 2.80
CA LYS A 74 5.12 -3.58 4.16
C LYS A 74 5.66 -2.26 4.71
N PRO A 75 7.00 -2.03 4.75
CA PRO A 75 7.53 -0.78 5.26
C PRO A 75 7.14 0.42 4.38
N LEU A 76 7.13 0.26 3.05
CA LEU A 76 6.75 1.33 2.13
C LEU A 76 5.29 1.74 2.29
N THR A 77 4.38 0.76 2.42
CA THR A 77 2.96 1.02 2.69
C THR A 77 2.80 1.78 4.01
N GLY A 78 3.49 1.34 5.07
CA GLY A 78 3.44 2.00 6.37
C GLY A 78 3.94 3.46 6.32
N MET A 79 5.04 3.72 5.63
CA MET A 79 5.53 5.09 5.41
C MET A 79 4.50 5.93 4.63
N GLY A 80 3.94 5.37 3.54
CA GLY A 80 2.92 6.07 2.75
C GLY A 80 1.70 6.47 3.56
N MET A 81 1.21 5.61 4.43
CA MET A 81 0.08 5.90 5.33
C MET A 81 0.40 7.05 6.30
N ILE A 82 1.56 7.02 6.92
CA ILE A 82 1.99 8.09 7.84
C ILE A 82 2.13 9.43 7.10
N GLU A 83 2.69 9.42 5.89
CA GLU A 83 2.85 10.65 5.10
C GLU A 83 1.48 11.23 4.68
N ILE A 84 0.44 10.40 4.48
CA ILE A 84 -0.94 10.89 4.30
C ILE A 84 -1.44 11.59 5.57
N GLU A 85 -1.29 10.97 6.74
CA GLU A 85 -1.70 11.54 8.03
C GLU A 85 -1.02 12.88 8.32
N GLN A 86 0.20 13.06 7.84
CA GLN A 86 0.97 14.30 7.97
C GLN A 86 0.69 15.32 6.86
N GLY A 87 -0.16 15.00 5.89
CA GLY A 87 -0.44 15.86 4.73
C GLY A 87 0.68 15.92 3.69
N ASN A 88 1.67 15.06 3.78
CA ASN A 88 2.82 15.00 2.87
C ASN A 88 2.49 14.16 1.62
N TYR A 89 1.43 14.53 0.90
CA TYR A 89 0.84 13.74 -0.18
C TYR A 89 1.82 13.37 -1.31
N ALA A 90 2.80 14.22 -1.62
CA ALA A 90 3.78 13.93 -2.64
C ALA A 90 4.69 12.76 -2.23
N LYS A 91 5.14 12.71 -0.97
CA LYS A 91 5.95 11.59 -0.46
C LYS A 91 5.11 10.32 -0.34
N ALA A 92 3.86 10.44 0.12
CA ALA A 92 2.94 9.31 0.17
C ALA A 92 2.77 8.67 -1.21
N PHE A 93 2.61 9.49 -2.26
CA PHE A 93 2.53 9.03 -3.65
C PHE A 93 3.76 8.19 -4.03
N GLU A 94 4.97 8.69 -3.75
CA GLU A 94 6.21 7.97 -4.07
C GLU A 94 6.33 6.63 -3.30
N HIS A 95 5.91 6.60 -2.03
CA HIS A 95 5.92 5.37 -1.25
C HIS A 95 4.93 4.33 -1.77
N PHE A 96 3.69 4.72 -2.12
CA PHE A 96 2.72 3.78 -2.69
C PHE A 96 3.11 3.33 -4.11
N ALA A 97 3.68 4.21 -4.93
CA ALA A 97 4.24 3.83 -6.21
C ALA A 97 5.35 2.78 -6.07
N ALA A 98 6.25 2.97 -5.10
CA ALA A 98 7.27 1.99 -4.77
C ALA A 98 6.67 0.68 -4.22
N THR A 99 5.62 0.74 -3.38
CA THR A 99 4.88 -0.45 -2.93
C THR A 99 4.37 -1.28 -4.11
N LEU A 100 3.77 -0.63 -5.11
CA LEU A 100 3.24 -1.31 -6.30
C LEU A 100 4.32 -1.89 -7.20
N SER A 101 5.55 -1.39 -7.12
CA SER A 101 6.70 -2.00 -7.82
C SER A 101 7.10 -3.35 -7.20
N PHE A 102 6.84 -3.56 -5.91
CA PHE A 102 7.04 -4.86 -5.22
C PHE A 102 5.82 -5.78 -5.38
N ASN A 103 4.62 -5.23 -5.22
CA ASN A 103 3.37 -5.96 -5.32
C ASN A 103 2.31 -5.14 -6.06
N PRO A 104 2.18 -5.33 -7.39
CA PRO A 104 1.16 -4.63 -8.19
C PRO A 104 -0.27 -4.90 -7.72
N GLY A 105 -0.53 -6.02 -7.04
CA GLY A 105 -1.83 -6.40 -6.51
C GLY A 105 -2.16 -5.80 -5.13
N ASN A 106 -1.31 -4.97 -4.55
CA ASN A 106 -1.61 -4.33 -3.26
C ASN A 106 -2.72 -3.29 -3.40
N MET A 107 -3.97 -3.71 -3.12
CA MET A 107 -5.16 -2.86 -3.32
C MET A 107 -5.18 -1.61 -2.43
N LEU A 108 -4.56 -1.65 -1.25
CA LEU A 108 -4.42 -0.45 -0.44
C LEU A 108 -3.55 0.59 -1.15
N ALA A 109 -2.41 0.17 -1.70
CA ALA A 109 -1.52 1.05 -2.45
C ALA A 109 -2.17 1.54 -3.75
N VAL A 110 -2.89 0.68 -4.48
CA VAL A 110 -3.66 1.06 -5.70
C VAL A 110 -4.64 2.18 -5.37
N ASN A 111 -5.50 1.97 -4.37
CA ASN A 111 -6.54 2.93 -4.01
C ASN A 111 -5.93 4.26 -3.50
N SER A 112 -4.91 4.17 -2.64
CA SER A 112 -4.21 5.35 -2.13
C SER A 112 -3.54 6.14 -3.25
N LEU A 113 -2.88 5.45 -4.19
CA LEU A 113 -2.19 6.09 -5.31
C LEU A 113 -3.18 6.81 -6.25
N VAL A 114 -4.35 6.22 -6.51
CA VAL A 114 -5.42 6.86 -7.30
C VAL A 114 -5.93 8.12 -6.61
N GLN A 115 -6.24 8.05 -5.31
CA GLN A 115 -6.69 9.22 -4.54
C GLN A 115 -5.64 10.33 -4.55
N LEU A 116 -4.38 10.00 -4.29
CA LEU A 116 -3.28 10.95 -4.34
C LEU A 116 -3.05 11.52 -5.75
N GLY A 117 -3.25 10.70 -6.77
CA GLY A 117 -3.20 11.13 -8.18
C GLY A 117 -4.24 12.23 -8.48
N TYR A 118 -5.45 12.11 -7.95
CA TYR A 118 -6.47 13.17 -8.03
C TYR A 118 -6.06 14.42 -7.24
N VAL A 119 -5.66 14.25 -5.98
CA VAL A 119 -5.27 15.39 -5.11
C VAL A 119 -4.09 16.16 -5.68
N LEU A 120 -3.10 15.46 -6.23
CA LEU A 120 -1.88 16.07 -6.78
C LEU A 120 -1.97 16.43 -8.26
N ASN A 121 -3.11 16.19 -8.90
CA ASN A 121 -3.28 16.32 -10.35
C ASN A 121 -2.24 15.49 -11.16
N ARG A 122 -1.93 14.29 -10.69
CA ARG A 122 -0.94 13.36 -11.24
C ARG A 122 -1.56 12.05 -11.74
N LEU A 123 -2.84 12.05 -12.15
CA LEU A 123 -3.53 10.83 -12.58
C LEU A 123 -2.83 10.11 -13.76
N THR A 124 -2.19 10.86 -14.63
CA THR A 124 -1.43 10.25 -15.74
C THR A 124 -0.31 9.35 -15.23
N ASP A 125 0.32 9.73 -14.10
CA ASP A 125 1.42 8.96 -13.50
C ASP A 125 0.92 7.68 -12.84
N VAL A 126 -0.37 7.59 -12.51
CA VAL A 126 -1.00 6.42 -11.88
C VAL A 126 -1.30 5.30 -12.89
N LEU A 127 -1.56 5.66 -14.16
CA LEU A 127 -2.03 4.70 -15.16
C LEU A 127 -1.12 3.47 -15.34
N PRO A 128 0.22 3.58 -15.40
CA PRO A 128 1.10 2.41 -15.54
C PRO A 128 0.97 1.42 -14.38
N TYR A 129 0.72 1.91 -13.17
CA TYR A 129 0.54 1.06 -11.98
C TYR A 129 -0.79 0.32 -12.02
N LEU A 130 -1.87 0.97 -12.49
CA LEU A 130 -3.16 0.32 -12.70
C LEU A 130 -3.08 -0.72 -13.81
N GLU A 131 -2.37 -0.43 -14.90
CA GLU A 131 -2.11 -1.39 -15.98
C GLU A 131 -1.34 -2.62 -15.46
N ALA A 132 -0.31 -2.41 -14.63
CA ALA A 132 0.45 -3.50 -14.01
C ALA A 132 -0.39 -4.32 -13.02
N ALA A 133 -1.37 -3.71 -12.35
CA ALA A 133 -2.28 -4.39 -11.44
C ALA A 133 -3.32 -5.26 -12.16
N LEU A 134 -3.53 -5.07 -13.48
CA LEU A 134 -4.30 -5.96 -14.35
C LEU A 134 -3.48 -7.22 -14.68
N GLY A 135 -3.19 -8.04 -13.69
CA GLY A 135 -2.45 -9.30 -13.85
C GLY A 135 -3.37 -10.52 -13.82
N PRO A 136 -2.84 -11.73 -13.59
CA PRO A 136 -3.61 -12.99 -13.53
C PRO A 136 -4.71 -13.03 -12.46
N GLY A 137 -4.86 -12.00 -11.68
CA GLY A 137 -5.94 -11.79 -10.70
C GLY A 137 -6.74 -10.54 -11.01
N ASP A 138 -6.78 -10.12 -12.28
CA ASP A 138 -7.54 -8.96 -12.74
C ASP A 138 -8.92 -8.93 -12.11
N THR A 139 -9.13 -7.91 -11.29
CA THR A 139 -10.43 -7.70 -10.66
C THR A 139 -11.19 -6.66 -11.45
N GLU A 140 -12.49 -6.91 -11.61
CA GLU A 140 -13.44 -5.96 -12.15
C GLU A 140 -13.23 -4.54 -11.59
N ALA A 141 -12.87 -4.43 -10.29
CA ALA A 141 -12.61 -3.17 -9.61
C ALA A 141 -11.39 -2.41 -10.16
N VAL A 142 -10.28 -3.10 -10.41
CA VAL A 142 -9.05 -2.47 -10.95
C VAL A 142 -9.30 -2.01 -12.39
N ARG A 143 -9.95 -2.83 -13.22
CA ARG A 143 -10.28 -2.48 -14.60
C ARG A 143 -11.24 -1.30 -14.68
N TYR A 144 -12.24 -1.25 -13.81
CA TYR A 144 -13.15 -0.11 -13.69
C TYR A 144 -12.40 1.18 -13.29
N THR A 145 -11.54 1.08 -12.29
CA THR A 145 -10.72 2.21 -11.81
C THR A 145 -9.80 2.74 -12.91
N LEU A 146 -9.15 1.84 -13.65
CA LEU A 146 -8.33 2.22 -14.81
C LEU A 146 -9.15 2.94 -15.88
N ALA A 147 -10.32 2.41 -16.23
CA ALA A 147 -11.21 3.06 -17.20
C ALA A 147 -11.63 4.47 -16.76
N ALA A 148 -11.98 4.64 -15.47
CA ALA A 148 -12.32 5.94 -14.90
C ALA A 148 -11.15 6.93 -14.95
N CYS A 149 -9.93 6.49 -14.58
CA CYS A 149 -8.73 7.32 -14.66
C CYS A 149 -8.36 7.69 -16.12
N LEU A 150 -8.53 6.75 -17.06
CA LEU A 150 -8.32 7.01 -18.48
C LEU A 150 -9.31 8.05 -19.02
N MET A 151 -10.57 7.99 -18.61
CA MET A 151 -11.56 9.03 -18.96
C MET A 151 -11.18 10.39 -18.41
N SER A 152 -10.82 10.46 -17.12
CA SER A 152 -10.41 11.70 -16.45
C SER A 152 -9.16 12.32 -17.08
N THR A 153 -8.30 11.52 -17.70
CA THR A 153 -7.09 11.97 -18.42
C THR A 153 -7.32 12.18 -19.92
N GLY A 154 -8.58 12.11 -20.40
CA GLY A 154 -8.95 12.34 -21.79
C GLY A 154 -8.64 11.18 -22.75
N ARG A 155 -8.18 10.03 -22.27
CA ARG A 155 -7.85 8.85 -23.07
C ARG A 155 -9.10 8.00 -23.35
N LYS A 156 -10.12 8.63 -23.97
CA LYS A 156 -11.47 8.06 -24.15
C LYS A 156 -11.48 6.70 -24.89
N ASP A 157 -10.65 6.52 -25.93
CA ASP A 157 -10.63 5.26 -26.68
C ASP A 157 -10.03 4.10 -25.87
N ALA A 158 -9.05 4.37 -25.03
CA ALA A 158 -8.50 3.37 -24.12
C ALA A 158 -9.53 3.01 -23.04
N ALA A 159 -10.20 3.99 -22.43
CA ALA A 159 -11.27 3.77 -21.46
C ALA A 159 -12.38 2.89 -22.05
N ARG A 160 -12.81 3.17 -23.29
CA ARG A 160 -13.84 2.40 -24.00
C ARG A 160 -13.49 0.92 -24.07
N ARG A 161 -12.28 0.58 -24.45
CA ARG A 161 -11.83 -0.83 -24.54
C ARG A 161 -11.93 -1.56 -23.19
N HIS A 162 -11.52 -0.93 -22.10
CA HIS A 162 -11.62 -1.54 -20.77
C HIS A 162 -13.07 -1.70 -20.32
N LEU A 163 -13.94 -0.73 -20.63
CA LEU A 163 -15.38 -0.82 -20.30
C LEU A 163 -16.09 -1.88 -21.13
N GLU A 164 -15.73 -2.08 -22.41
CA GLU A 164 -16.26 -3.14 -23.26
C GLU A 164 -15.90 -4.52 -22.73
N ILE A 165 -14.67 -4.71 -22.24
CA ILE A 165 -14.26 -5.96 -21.57
C ILE A 165 -15.10 -6.17 -20.31
N LEU A 166 -15.21 -5.17 -19.44
CA LEU A 166 -16.03 -5.25 -18.20
C LEU A 166 -17.47 -5.62 -18.49
N LEU A 167 -18.09 -4.97 -19.47
CA LEU A 167 -19.49 -5.22 -19.83
C LEU A 167 -19.69 -6.56 -20.54
N GLY A 168 -18.64 -7.08 -21.20
CA GLY A 168 -18.62 -8.42 -21.76
C GLY A 168 -18.58 -9.50 -20.66
N GLU A 169 -17.79 -9.29 -19.61
CA GLU A 169 -17.66 -10.21 -18.49
C GLU A 169 -18.84 -10.10 -17.50
N ASN A 170 -19.27 -8.87 -17.21
CA ASN A 170 -20.39 -8.58 -16.32
C ASN A 170 -21.36 -7.54 -16.95
N PRO A 171 -22.32 -7.99 -17.77
CA PRO A 171 -23.31 -7.09 -18.38
C PRO A 171 -24.22 -6.38 -17.35
N ALA A 172 -24.22 -6.81 -16.08
CA ALA A 172 -25.03 -6.19 -15.03
C ALA A 172 -24.29 -5.06 -14.30
N ASN A 173 -22.99 -4.81 -14.57
CA ASN A 173 -22.23 -3.74 -13.93
C ASN A 173 -22.79 -2.36 -14.28
N THR A 174 -23.50 -1.77 -13.32
CA THR A 174 -24.17 -0.47 -13.49
C THR A 174 -23.15 0.68 -13.63
N GLY A 175 -22.07 0.67 -12.84
CA GLY A 175 -21.03 1.68 -12.91
C GLY A 175 -20.32 1.70 -14.26
N ALA A 176 -20.01 0.52 -14.82
CA ALA A 176 -19.41 0.42 -16.15
C ALA A 176 -20.36 0.93 -17.26
N LYS A 177 -21.68 0.65 -17.15
CA LYS A 177 -22.68 1.19 -18.08
C LYS A 177 -22.77 2.70 -18.05
N GLU A 178 -22.81 3.27 -16.84
CA GLU A 178 -22.89 4.72 -16.65
C GLU A 178 -21.64 5.41 -17.22
N LEU A 179 -20.47 4.84 -16.92
CA LEU A 179 -19.21 5.38 -17.41
C LEU A 179 -19.10 5.25 -18.93
N TYR A 180 -19.56 4.13 -19.51
CA TYR A 180 -19.59 3.91 -20.96
C TYR A 180 -20.54 4.88 -21.67
N ALA A 181 -21.68 5.17 -21.08
CA ALA A 181 -22.65 6.14 -21.63
C ALA A 181 -22.05 7.57 -21.72
N GLN A 182 -21.19 7.95 -20.79
CA GLN A 182 -20.50 9.24 -20.79
C GLN A 182 -19.47 9.37 -21.93
N LEU A 183 -19.02 8.26 -22.52
CA LEU A 183 -18.13 8.30 -23.70
C LEU A 183 -18.83 8.70 -25.00
N ALA A 184 -20.15 8.56 -25.04
CA ALA A 184 -20.97 8.85 -26.20
C ALA A 184 -21.53 10.30 -26.20
N ALA A 185 -21.37 11.00 -25.06
CA ALA A 185 -21.81 12.37 -24.87
C ALA A 185 -20.68 13.35 -25.20
#